data_257ecc487970fc6e5590ae2ac2c7f78b
#
_entry.id   257ecc487970fc6e5590ae2ac2c7f78b
#
_cell.length_a   1.000
_cell.length_b   1.000
_cell.length_c   1.000
_cell.angle_alpha   90.00
_cell.angle_beta   90.00
_cell.angle_gamma   90.00
#
_symmetry.space_group_name_H-M   'P 1'
#
loop_
_entity.id
_entity.type
_entity.pdbx_description
1 polymer ?
#
loop_
_entity_poly.entity_id
_entity_poly.type
_entity_poly.pdbx_seq_one_letter_code
_entity_poly.pdbx_strand_id
1 'polypeptide(L)' 'MRRERGCRLRALTARALVAALKRARFQADRQSGSHLSLVHPDGRRAVVPIHGRPLKTGTLHAILRSAELHPAELVELLS' A
#
# COMPACT_ATOMS: atom_id res chain seq x y z
N MET A 1 -9.31 -16.24 12.53
CA MET A 1 -9.77 -15.04 11.91
C MET A 1 -8.84 -13.91 11.99
N ARG A 2 -8.46 -13.50 13.16
CA ARG A 2 -7.54 -12.40 13.30
C ARG A 2 -6.18 -12.68 12.72
N ARG A 3 -5.78 -13.94 12.73
CA ARG A 3 -4.52 -14.31 12.15
C ARG A 3 -4.46 -14.07 10.68
N GLU A 4 -5.61 -14.18 10.03
CA GLU A 4 -5.66 -13.97 8.60
C GLU A 4 -5.28 -12.56 8.23
N ARG A 5 -5.62 -11.61 9.08
CA ARG A 5 -5.23 -10.24 8.82
C ARG A 5 -3.73 -10.08 8.85
N GLY A 6 -3.08 -10.70 9.83
CA GLY A 6 -1.64 -10.65 9.90
C GLY A 6 -1.00 -11.29 8.70
N CYS A 7 -1.55 -12.43 8.25
CA CYS A 7 -1.01 -13.11 7.08
C CYS A 7 -1.14 -12.24 5.83
N ARG A 8 -2.25 -11.54 5.68
CA ARG A 8 -2.42 -10.67 4.54
C ARG A 8 -1.35 -9.61 4.46
N LEU A 9 -1.06 -8.99 5.58
CA LEU A 9 -0.05 -7.95 5.60
C LEU A 9 1.33 -8.50 5.33
N ARG A 10 1.61 -9.70 5.82
CA ARG A 10 2.91 -10.29 5.61
C ARG A 10 3.19 -10.67 4.16
N ALA A 11 2.16 -11.09 3.45
CA ALA A 11 2.33 -11.57 2.09
C ALA A 11 1.81 -10.58 1.07
N LEU A 12 1.73 -9.31 1.43
CA LEU A 12 1.13 -8.30 0.57
C LEU A 12 2.05 -7.96 -0.59
N THR A 13 1.52 -8.06 -1.80
CA THR A 13 2.27 -7.67 -2.98
C THR A 13 2.05 -6.19 -3.28
N ALA A 14 2.95 -5.62 -4.10
CA ALA A 14 2.80 -4.23 -4.50
C ALA A 14 1.48 -4.02 -5.23
N ARG A 15 1.08 -4.97 -6.08
CA ARG A 15 -0.17 -4.84 -6.82
C ARG A 15 -1.37 -4.77 -5.88
N ALA A 16 -1.38 -5.63 -4.86
CA ALA A 16 -2.47 -5.63 -3.91
C ALA A 16 -2.50 -4.34 -3.11
N LEU A 17 -1.33 -3.83 -2.73
CA LEU A 17 -1.25 -2.58 -1.99
C LEU A 17 -1.74 -1.41 -2.85
N VAL A 18 -1.34 -1.38 -4.12
CA VAL A 18 -1.80 -0.30 -5.01
C VAL A 18 -3.32 -0.34 -5.15
N ALA A 19 -3.89 -1.53 -5.30
CA ALA A 19 -5.34 -1.65 -5.41
C ALA A 19 -6.02 -1.13 -4.15
N ALA A 20 -5.46 -1.44 -2.97
CA ALA A 20 -6.02 -0.96 -1.72
C ALA A 20 -5.91 0.56 -1.61
N LEU A 21 -4.77 1.12 -2.02
CA LEU A 21 -4.59 2.57 -1.97
C LEU A 21 -5.58 3.27 -2.89
N LYS A 22 -5.86 2.68 -4.04
CA LYS A 22 -6.84 3.27 -4.95
C LYS A 22 -8.22 3.27 -4.33
N ARG A 23 -8.56 2.25 -3.56
CA ARG A 23 -9.83 2.22 -2.85
C ARG A 23 -9.90 3.32 -1.80
N ALA A 24 -8.74 3.72 -1.28
CA ALA A 24 -8.66 4.80 -0.31
C ALA A 24 -8.54 6.16 -0.99
N ARG A 25 -8.83 6.22 -2.31
CA ARG A 25 -8.87 7.45 -3.09
C ARG A 25 -7.50 7.98 -3.48
N PHE A 26 -6.47 7.17 -3.38
CA PHE A 26 -5.19 7.51 -3.94
C PHE A 26 -5.24 7.26 -5.44
N GLN A 27 -4.59 8.10 -6.21
CA GLN A 27 -4.53 7.95 -7.65
C GLN A 27 -3.09 7.86 -8.11
N ALA A 28 -2.85 7.06 -9.13
CA ALA A 28 -1.52 6.96 -9.71
C ALA A 28 -1.14 8.31 -10.30
N ASP A 29 0.01 8.82 -9.91
CA ASP A 29 0.45 10.12 -10.35
C ASP A 29 1.58 9.98 -11.38
N ARG A 30 2.58 9.16 -11.05
CA ARG A 30 3.74 9.04 -11.89
C ARG A 30 4.41 7.70 -11.62
N GLN A 31 5.02 7.14 -12.64
CA GLN A 31 5.83 5.95 -12.46
C GLN A 31 7.23 6.24 -12.97
N SER A 32 8.21 5.95 -12.12
CA SER A 32 9.61 6.13 -12.46
C SER A 32 10.31 4.80 -12.26
N GLY A 33 10.66 4.13 -13.36
CA GLY A 33 11.20 2.80 -13.26
C GLY A 33 10.22 1.86 -12.59
N SER A 34 10.65 1.25 -11.51
CA SER A 34 9.80 0.29 -10.80
C SER A 34 9.10 0.93 -9.59
N HIS A 35 9.10 2.25 -9.50
CA HIS A 35 8.43 2.93 -8.39
C HIS A 35 7.21 3.67 -8.90
N LEU A 36 6.07 3.35 -8.33
CA LEU A 36 4.82 4.02 -8.68
C LEU A 36 4.45 5.00 -7.56
N SER A 37 4.24 6.24 -7.94
CA SER A 37 3.86 7.29 -7.01
C SER A 37 2.35 7.48 -7.08
N LEU A 38 1.70 7.47 -5.90
CA LEU A 38 0.27 7.71 -5.82
C LEU A 38 0.03 8.91 -4.94
N VAL A 39 -1.05 9.62 -5.22
CA VAL A 39 -1.36 10.85 -4.51
C VAL A 39 -2.84 10.86 -4.13
N HIS A 40 -3.13 11.35 -2.96
CA HIS A 40 -4.49 11.51 -2.45
C HIS A 40 -4.91 12.96 -2.65
N PRO A 41 -6.20 13.22 -2.89
CA PRO A 41 -6.65 14.60 -3.08
C PRO A 41 -6.29 15.54 -1.94
N ASP A 42 -6.08 15.01 -0.73
CA ASP A 42 -5.70 15.85 0.41
C ASP A 42 -4.20 16.12 0.47
N GLY A 43 -3.43 15.61 -0.49
CA GLY A 43 -2.00 15.88 -0.55
C GLY A 43 -1.11 14.76 -0.05
N ARG A 44 -1.66 13.70 0.53
CA ARG A 44 -0.85 12.59 0.99
C ARG A 44 -0.27 11.84 -0.21
N ARG A 45 0.92 11.30 -0.04
CA ARG A 45 1.59 10.57 -1.10
C ARG A 45 2.07 9.22 -0.63
N ALA A 46 2.19 8.29 -1.57
CA ALA A 46 2.75 6.99 -1.30
C ALA A 46 3.53 6.56 -2.53
N VAL A 47 4.74 6.02 -2.32
CA VAL A 47 5.57 5.51 -3.41
C VAL A 47 5.71 4.02 -3.17
N VAL A 48 5.25 3.22 -4.13
CA VAL A 48 5.23 1.76 -4.01
C VAL A 48 6.21 1.14 -5.00
N PRO A 49 7.18 0.35 -4.53
CA PRO A 49 8.06 -0.37 -5.46
C PRO A 49 7.29 -1.51 -6.12
N ILE A 50 7.17 -1.44 -7.42
CA ILE A 50 6.40 -2.42 -8.18
C ILE A 50 7.29 -3.59 -8.58
N HIS A 51 7.07 -4.73 -7.94
CA HIS A 51 7.75 -5.96 -8.31
C HIS A 51 6.85 -7.12 -7.89
N GLY A 52 7.18 -8.32 -8.35
CA GLY A 52 6.30 -9.46 -8.14
C GLY A 52 6.39 -10.11 -6.79
N ARG A 53 7.35 -9.71 -5.97
CA ARG A 53 7.54 -10.30 -4.66
C ARG A 53 6.72 -9.58 -3.60
N PRO A 54 6.35 -10.28 -2.54
CA PRO A 54 5.68 -9.60 -1.43
C PRO A 54 6.55 -8.49 -0.87
N LEU A 55 5.92 -7.43 -0.41
CA LEU A 55 6.64 -6.30 0.16
C LEU A 55 7.21 -6.69 1.52
N LYS A 56 8.41 -6.19 1.79
CA LYS A 56 9.01 -6.39 3.10
C LYS A 56 8.23 -5.59 4.13
N THR A 57 8.17 -6.11 5.34
CA THR A 57 7.41 -5.47 6.40
C THR A 57 7.82 -4.02 6.63
N GLY A 58 9.14 -3.77 6.66
CA GLY A 58 9.62 -2.41 6.87
C GLY A 58 9.21 -1.48 5.74
N THR A 59 9.29 -1.96 4.50
CA THR A 59 8.87 -1.17 3.35
C THR A 59 7.39 -0.86 3.41
N LEU A 60 6.59 -1.88 3.75
CA LEU A 60 5.15 -1.69 3.86
C LEU A 60 4.81 -0.64 4.91
N HIS A 61 5.43 -0.72 6.07
CA HIS A 61 5.16 0.24 7.14
C HIS A 61 5.58 1.65 6.75
N ALA A 62 6.69 1.78 6.03
CA ALA A 62 7.13 3.09 5.56
C ALA A 62 6.12 3.69 4.59
N ILE A 63 5.57 2.85 3.71
CA ILE A 63 4.56 3.32 2.76
C ILE A 63 3.30 3.76 3.50
N LEU A 64 2.85 2.96 4.47
CA LEU A 64 1.67 3.31 5.24
C LEU A 64 1.86 4.59 6.02
N ARG A 65 3.05 4.79 6.55
CA ARG A 65 3.34 6.01 7.30
C ARG A 65 3.29 7.22 6.37
N SER A 66 3.85 7.09 5.18
CA SER A 66 3.82 8.18 4.22
C SER A 66 2.39 8.48 3.77
N ALA A 67 1.57 7.45 3.61
CA ALA A 67 0.19 7.61 3.21
C ALA A 67 -0.70 7.99 4.39
N GLU A 68 -0.15 8.00 5.60
CA GLU A 68 -0.88 8.29 6.82
C GLU A 68 -2.06 7.34 7.00
N LEU A 69 -1.79 6.06 6.75
CA LEU A 69 -2.78 5.01 6.93
C LEU A 69 -2.36 4.09 8.07
N HIS A 70 -3.30 3.79 8.94
CA HIS A 70 -3.06 2.82 9.98
C HIS A 70 -3.15 1.41 9.37
N PRO A 71 -2.34 0.46 9.85
CA PRO A 71 -2.43 -0.91 9.31
C PRO A 71 -3.84 -1.49 9.34
N ALA A 72 -4.63 -1.15 10.35
CA ALA A 72 -6.00 -1.65 10.42
C ALA A 72 -6.84 -1.13 9.27
N GLU A 73 -6.60 0.10 8.83
CA GLU A 73 -7.30 0.66 7.69
C GLU A 73 -6.93 -0.09 6.41
N LEU A 74 -5.66 -0.45 6.27
CA LEU A 74 -5.23 -1.20 5.12
C LEU A 74 -5.90 -2.56 5.06
N VAL A 75 -6.01 -3.23 6.21
CA VAL A 75 -6.65 -4.53 6.25
C VAL A 75 -8.09 -4.44 5.75
N GLU A 76 -8.78 -3.39 6.12
CA GLU A 76 -10.15 -3.19 5.65
C GLU A 76 -10.21 -2.91 4.17
N LEU A 77 -9.24 -2.18 3.65
CA LEU A 77 -9.20 -1.88 2.23
C LEU A 77 -8.90 -3.12 1.39
N LEU A 78 -8.26 -4.10 1.98
CA LEU A 78 -7.94 -5.34 1.29
C LEU A 78 -9.12 -6.31 1.25
N SER A 79 -10.14 -6.09 2.03
CA SER A 79 -11.29 -7.01 2.12
C SER A 79 -12.20 -6.96 0.91
#